data_037488b5abc432d7f2f53cd57a07d294
#
_entry.id   037488b5abc432d7f2f53cd57a07d294
#
_cell.length_a   1.000
_cell.length_b   1.000
_cell.length_c   1.000
_cell.angle_alpha   90.00
_cell.angle_beta   90.00
_cell.angle_gamma   90.00
#
_symmetry.space_group_name_H-M   'P 1'
#
loop_
_entity.id
_entity.type
_entity.pdbx_description
1 polymer ?
#
loop_
_entity_poly.entity_id
_entity_poly.type
_entity_poly.pdbx_seq_one_letter_code
_entity_poly.pdbx_strand_id
1 'polypeptide(L)'
;MYINLPSKNHYRRPASYSSKGYHTRRMAVDFAIPLITNVKNAKMLAEALIRKLPLDVSNLDSKTSHRTHTFPGLVNIGAFVPGLAVPGSKDLNAATEASISAGFTTTLILPFGDGNNIVDRQTLEQARSNVTAASCNFSLSITATATNAASFDDELLAEVKSLFVRASTPLSVVAAHFANWPAEKVIVTDAKGSELASALLLASLHGRSVHITDVRTADDLLLISLSKAKQLKVTCDVSVLSLFFTAEEYPDIHILPSAAIQKTLWQKLDVIDAFSVGAIPYQLASALNKDVSPWSGVEETLPLLLTAVAEGKLTLDDIRVRLHDNPVQIFGIPDQSQTSVEVVIGRKADFSSHSTCWSPVQQTSGAVHRVVVHGHTVFLDRSLFSSQTGHDISGTLVTHPSSTMGPLPTTRESEVVTQAPVVPLAHAVLTQPGTLQYGPATQVLSHIQVHPAFHRRHIISVKQFTQRDMYDLFAIANEMRLQVERNGSLDILKGKVLCTAFYEPSTRTSSSFDAAMKRCGGQVVQITADTSSVVKGETLPDTIRTLACYGDAIVIRHPQVGSAQEAAKYSSVPIINAGDGTGEHPTQACVLLCC
;
A
#
# COMPACT_ATOMS: atom_id res chain seq x y z
N MET A 1 -15.41 14.16 -31.28
CA MET A 1 -14.30 14.10 -30.32
C MET A 1 -12.98 14.25 -31.07
N TYR A 2 -12.05 15.00 -30.52
CA TYR A 2 -10.74 15.28 -31.12
C TYR A 2 -9.61 14.85 -30.19
N ILE A 3 -8.66 14.07 -30.69
CA ILE A 3 -7.49 13.63 -29.91
C ILE A 3 -6.26 14.35 -30.48
N ASN A 4 -5.63 15.21 -29.67
CA ASN A 4 -4.42 15.94 -30.04
C ASN A 4 -3.36 15.76 -28.95
N LEU A 5 -2.48 14.80 -29.16
CA LEU A 5 -1.39 14.50 -28.22
C LEU A 5 -0.23 15.48 -28.46
N PRO A 6 0.27 16.16 -27.42
CA PRO A 6 1.43 17.02 -27.55
C PRO A 6 2.66 16.21 -27.98
N SER A 7 3.42 16.73 -28.94
CA SER A 7 4.69 16.12 -29.35
C SER A 7 5.73 16.26 -28.24
N LYS A 8 6.58 15.24 -28.04
CA LYS A 8 7.71 15.27 -27.09
C LYS A 8 8.88 16.16 -27.56
N ASN A 9 8.69 17.07 -28.53
CA ASN A 9 9.75 17.94 -29.00
C ASN A 9 10.18 18.93 -27.92
N HIS A 10 11.38 18.76 -27.41
CA HIS A 10 12.01 19.54 -26.35
C HIS A 10 12.52 20.92 -26.80
N TYR A 11 12.25 21.35 -28.01
CA TYR A 11 12.64 22.70 -28.47
C TYR A 11 11.73 23.76 -27.83
N ARG A 12 12.29 24.55 -26.91
CA ARG A 12 11.64 25.78 -26.43
C ARG A 12 11.42 26.71 -27.62
N ARG A 13 10.18 26.86 -28.00
CA ARG A 13 9.78 27.87 -29.00
C ARG A 13 9.53 29.19 -28.28
N PRO A 14 9.80 30.35 -28.94
CA PRO A 14 9.49 31.66 -28.36
C PRO A 14 8.04 31.73 -27.85
N ALA A 15 7.78 32.50 -26.82
CA ALA A 15 6.44 32.63 -26.22
C ALA A 15 5.38 33.13 -27.23
N SER A 16 5.80 33.82 -28.28
CA SER A 16 4.96 34.30 -29.38
C SER A 16 4.62 33.23 -30.42
N TYR A 17 5.24 32.04 -30.38
CA TYR A 17 5.03 30.98 -31.36
C TYR A 17 3.82 30.12 -31.02
N SER A 18 2.71 30.33 -31.72
CA SER A 18 1.57 29.41 -31.62
C SER A 18 1.67 28.28 -32.65
N SER A 19 1.80 27.05 -32.18
CA SER A 19 1.88 25.87 -33.04
C SER A 19 0.50 25.55 -33.67
N LYS A 20 0.52 24.91 -34.87
CA LYS A 20 -0.73 24.36 -35.47
C LYS A 20 -1.51 23.51 -34.49
N GLY A 21 -0.85 22.69 -33.65
CA GLY A 21 -1.49 21.92 -32.60
C GLY A 21 -2.14 22.76 -31.49
N TYR A 22 -1.61 23.93 -31.18
CA TYR A 22 -2.25 24.88 -30.25
C TYR A 22 -3.54 25.44 -30.86
N HIS A 23 -3.50 25.91 -32.10
CA HIS A 23 -4.68 26.43 -32.80
C HIS A 23 -5.79 25.39 -32.88
N THR A 24 -5.45 24.14 -33.23
CA THR A 24 -6.44 23.07 -33.34
C THR A 24 -7.07 22.73 -31.97
N ARG A 25 -6.27 22.73 -30.89
CA ARG A 25 -6.82 22.55 -29.54
C ARG A 25 -7.71 23.71 -29.12
N ARG A 26 -7.31 24.95 -29.45
CA ARG A 26 -8.11 26.13 -29.18
C ARG A 26 -9.44 26.08 -29.91
N MET A 27 -9.44 25.77 -31.21
CA MET A 27 -10.66 25.59 -31.99
C MET A 27 -11.57 24.51 -31.39
N ALA A 28 -11.03 23.36 -30.96
CA ALA A 28 -11.84 22.32 -30.33
C ALA A 28 -12.55 22.84 -29.07
N VAL A 29 -11.88 23.66 -28.25
CA VAL A 29 -12.50 24.30 -27.06
C VAL A 29 -13.55 25.33 -27.48
N ASP A 30 -13.24 26.20 -28.45
CA ASP A 30 -14.13 27.26 -28.90
C ASP A 30 -15.42 26.72 -29.55
N PHE A 31 -15.35 25.54 -30.18
CA PHE A 31 -16.50 24.84 -30.77
C PHE A 31 -17.10 23.76 -29.87
N ALA A 32 -16.72 23.73 -28.58
CA ALA A 32 -17.21 22.75 -27.59
C ALA A 32 -17.04 21.28 -28.04
N ILE A 33 -15.99 20.98 -28.81
CA ILE A 33 -15.67 19.62 -29.26
C ILE A 33 -14.88 18.93 -28.14
N PRO A 34 -15.30 17.76 -27.62
CA PRO A 34 -14.55 17.00 -26.62
C PRO A 34 -13.11 16.76 -27.08
N LEU A 35 -12.15 17.20 -26.26
CA LEU A 35 -10.73 17.22 -26.57
C LEU A 35 -9.92 16.36 -25.60
N ILE A 36 -9.12 15.42 -26.12
CA ILE A 36 -8.19 14.62 -25.32
C ILE A 36 -6.75 15.02 -25.70
N THR A 37 -5.98 15.47 -24.72
CA THR A 37 -4.58 15.90 -24.88
C THR A 37 -3.59 15.02 -24.13
N ASN A 38 -4.06 14.09 -23.31
CA ASN A 38 -3.22 13.20 -22.52
C ASN A 38 -3.18 11.80 -23.15
N VAL A 39 -1.96 11.24 -23.30
CA VAL A 39 -1.75 9.92 -23.91
C VAL A 39 -2.41 8.81 -23.09
N LYS A 40 -2.37 8.89 -21.76
CA LYS A 40 -3.02 7.90 -20.86
C LYS A 40 -4.53 7.88 -21.10
N ASN A 41 -5.16 9.05 -21.11
CA ASN A 41 -6.60 9.17 -21.36
C ASN A 41 -6.98 8.70 -22.78
N ALA A 42 -6.15 8.98 -23.79
CA ALA A 42 -6.39 8.48 -25.14
C ALA A 42 -6.32 6.96 -25.23
N LYS A 43 -5.36 6.33 -24.52
CA LYS A 43 -5.26 4.87 -24.43
C LYS A 43 -6.48 4.27 -23.72
N MET A 44 -6.86 4.82 -22.57
CA MET A 44 -8.05 4.37 -21.82
C MET A 44 -9.32 4.45 -22.66
N LEU A 45 -9.49 5.54 -23.40
CA LEU A 45 -10.62 5.66 -24.32
C LEU A 45 -10.58 4.63 -25.45
N ALA A 46 -9.40 4.39 -26.05
CA ALA A 46 -9.24 3.37 -27.08
C ALA A 46 -9.56 1.97 -26.53
N GLU A 47 -9.12 1.65 -25.32
CA GLU A 47 -9.48 0.40 -24.62
C GLU A 47 -11.00 0.30 -24.40
N ALA A 48 -11.66 1.37 -23.92
CA ALA A 48 -13.10 1.41 -23.71
C ALA A 48 -13.88 1.20 -25.01
N LEU A 49 -13.44 1.83 -26.10
CA LEU A 49 -14.07 1.68 -27.42
C LEU A 49 -13.92 0.24 -27.97
N ILE A 50 -12.75 -0.37 -27.82
CA ILE A 50 -12.50 -1.76 -28.25
C ILE A 50 -13.44 -2.71 -27.49
N ARG A 51 -13.66 -2.46 -26.20
CA ARG A 51 -14.49 -3.29 -25.32
C ARG A 51 -15.99 -3.00 -25.45
N LYS A 52 -16.38 -2.08 -26.32
CA LYS A 52 -17.80 -1.68 -26.55
C LYS A 52 -18.54 -1.26 -25.28
N LEU A 53 -17.81 -0.64 -24.32
CA LEU A 53 -18.42 -0.12 -23.10
C LEU A 53 -19.34 1.06 -23.41
N PRO A 54 -20.45 1.22 -22.68
CA PRO A 54 -21.22 2.44 -22.75
C PRO A 54 -20.33 3.61 -22.29
N LEU A 55 -20.15 4.60 -23.18
CA LEU A 55 -19.41 5.82 -22.87
C LEU A 55 -20.36 6.77 -22.15
N ASP A 56 -20.41 6.67 -20.83
CA ASP A 56 -21.08 7.66 -20.02
C ASP A 56 -20.10 8.78 -19.65
N VAL A 57 -20.44 10.02 -19.99
CA VAL A 57 -19.63 11.20 -19.70
C VAL A 57 -20.21 11.85 -18.45
N SER A 58 -19.64 11.53 -17.29
CA SER A 58 -19.94 12.30 -16.08
C SER A 58 -19.06 13.55 -16.01
N ASN A 59 -19.65 14.70 -15.75
CA ASN A 59 -18.92 15.91 -15.35
C ASN A 59 -18.22 15.62 -14.02
N LEU A 60 -16.91 15.81 -13.99
CA LEU A 60 -16.16 15.98 -12.74
C LEU A 60 -16.58 17.33 -12.15
N ASP A 61 -17.74 17.38 -11.53
CA ASP A 61 -18.12 18.53 -10.73
C ASP A 61 -17.09 18.69 -9.62
N SER A 62 -16.41 19.82 -9.67
CA SER A 62 -15.26 20.23 -8.88
C SER A 62 -15.50 20.36 -7.37
N LYS A 63 -16.56 19.78 -6.82
CA LYS A 63 -16.93 19.87 -5.39
C LYS A 63 -16.58 18.65 -4.55
N THR A 64 -16.15 17.53 -5.17
CA THR A 64 -15.60 16.38 -4.45
C THR A 64 -14.34 15.95 -5.17
N SER A 65 -13.19 16.52 -4.81
CA SER A 65 -11.89 16.00 -5.23
C SER A 65 -11.68 14.64 -4.56
N HIS A 66 -12.17 13.59 -5.20
CA HIS A 66 -11.86 12.23 -4.75
C HIS A 66 -10.39 11.97 -4.99
N ARG A 67 -9.67 11.62 -3.93
CA ARG A 67 -8.26 11.28 -3.99
C ARG A 67 -8.13 9.88 -4.56
N THR A 68 -7.44 9.73 -5.69
CA THR A 68 -7.07 8.42 -6.23
C THR A 68 -5.73 7.97 -5.67
N HIS A 69 -5.59 6.68 -5.40
CA HIS A 69 -4.35 6.05 -5.00
C HIS A 69 -4.16 4.76 -5.79
N THR A 70 -2.89 4.42 -6.10
CA THR A 70 -2.54 3.20 -6.82
C THR A 70 -1.69 2.32 -5.94
N PHE A 71 -2.18 1.12 -5.65
CA PHE A 71 -1.44 0.06 -5.00
C PHE A 71 -0.73 -0.83 -6.04
N PRO A 72 0.37 -1.51 -5.67
CA PRO A 72 0.84 -2.69 -6.42
C PRO A 72 -0.23 -3.78 -6.42
N GLY A 73 0.02 -4.89 -7.07
CA GLY A 73 -0.92 -6.02 -7.08
C GLY A 73 -1.20 -6.52 -5.66
N LEU A 74 -2.47 -6.44 -5.21
CA LEU A 74 -2.87 -6.88 -3.88
C LEU A 74 -3.13 -8.38 -3.83
N VAL A 75 -2.86 -9.00 -2.68
CA VAL A 75 -2.90 -10.45 -2.46
C VAL A 75 -3.93 -10.81 -1.39
N ASN A 76 -4.88 -11.67 -1.72
CA ASN A 76 -5.74 -12.33 -0.75
C ASN A 76 -5.12 -13.67 -0.35
N ILE A 77 -4.68 -13.81 0.90
CA ILE A 77 -3.99 -15.01 1.41
C ILE A 77 -4.92 -16.03 2.07
N GLY A 78 -6.19 -15.73 2.21
CA GLY A 78 -7.17 -16.56 2.92
C GLY A 78 -8.48 -16.72 2.15
N ALA A 79 -8.44 -17.10 0.89
CA ALA A 79 -9.64 -17.45 0.12
C ALA A 79 -9.99 -18.92 0.34
N PHE A 80 -10.98 -19.19 1.16
CA PHE A 80 -11.45 -20.55 1.43
C PHE A 80 -12.41 -21.03 0.35
N VAL A 81 -12.11 -22.16 -0.29
CA VAL A 81 -12.90 -22.72 -1.39
C VAL A 81 -13.22 -24.19 -1.09
N PRO A 82 -14.49 -24.60 -1.15
CA PRO A 82 -14.89 -25.99 -0.95
C PRO A 82 -14.63 -26.84 -2.20
N GLY A 83 -14.44 -28.13 -2.00
CA GLY A 83 -14.47 -29.11 -3.09
C GLY A 83 -13.51 -28.83 -4.23
N LEU A 84 -12.29 -28.38 -3.96
CA LEU A 84 -11.29 -27.99 -4.95
C LEU A 84 -11.03 -29.04 -6.03
N ALA A 85 -11.03 -30.32 -5.65
CA ALA A 85 -10.79 -31.46 -6.53
C ALA A 85 -12.09 -32.12 -7.01
N VAL A 86 -13.26 -31.52 -6.86
CA VAL A 86 -14.52 -32.00 -7.44
C VAL A 86 -14.49 -31.80 -8.96
N PRO A 87 -14.64 -32.84 -9.78
CA PRO A 87 -14.66 -32.70 -11.23
C PRO A 87 -15.77 -31.74 -11.70
N GLY A 88 -15.39 -30.77 -12.53
CA GLY A 88 -16.32 -29.77 -13.09
C GLY A 88 -16.76 -28.68 -12.13
N SER A 89 -16.16 -28.53 -10.93
CA SER A 89 -16.42 -27.40 -10.03
C SER A 89 -16.05 -26.08 -10.70
N LYS A 90 -16.91 -25.09 -10.54
CA LYS A 90 -16.70 -23.70 -11.03
C LYS A 90 -16.24 -22.76 -9.90
N ASP A 91 -16.10 -23.26 -8.70
CA ASP A 91 -15.85 -22.42 -7.51
C ASP A 91 -14.52 -21.67 -7.59
N LEU A 92 -13.48 -22.28 -8.18
CA LEU A 92 -12.19 -21.61 -8.41
C LEU A 92 -12.31 -20.42 -9.37
N ASN A 93 -13.05 -20.56 -10.46
CA ASN A 93 -13.28 -19.44 -11.39
C ASN A 93 -14.04 -18.31 -10.69
N ALA A 94 -15.12 -18.64 -9.97
CA ALA A 94 -15.91 -17.67 -9.21
C ALA A 94 -15.07 -16.97 -8.11
N ALA A 95 -14.18 -17.71 -7.43
CA ALA A 95 -13.26 -17.15 -6.44
C ALA A 95 -12.29 -16.11 -7.05
N THR A 96 -11.75 -16.39 -8.24
CA THR A 96 -10.85 -15.47 -8.93
C THR A 96 -11.59 -14.23 -9.45
N GLU A 97 -12.83 -14.37 -9.91
CA GLU A 97 -13.69 -13.25 -10.32
C GLU A 97 -14.05 -12.34 -9.13
N ALA A 98 -14.50 -12.92 -8.02
CA ALA A 98 -14.81 -12.17 -6.81
C ALA A 98 -13.56 -11.44 -6.26
N SER A 99 -12.40 -12.09 -6.33
CA SER A 99 -11.13 -11.48 -5.91
C SER A 99 -10.78 -10.24 -6.75
N ILE A 100 -10.95 -10.29 -8.07
CA ILE A 100 -10.71 -9.13 -8.93
C ILE A 100 -11.68 -7.98 -8.61
N SER A 101 -12.96 -8.27 -8.41
CA SER A 101 -13.96 -7.26 -8.04
C SER A 101 -13.61 -6.58 -6.71
N ALA A 102 -12.99 -7.33 -5.79
CA ALA A 102 -12.49 -6.83 -4.52
C ALA A 102 -11.16 -6.05 -4.61
N GLY A 103 -10.50 -6.04 -5.77
CA GLY A 103 -9.20 -5.42 -5.97
C GLY A 103 -8.01 -6.35 -5.72
N PHE A 104 -8.20 -7.66 -5.53
CA PHE A 104 -7.12 -8.61 -5.39
C PHE A 104 -6.67 -9.14 -6.75
N THR A 105 -5.39 -9.06 -7.03
CA THR A 105 -4.77 -9.49 -8.29
C THR A 105 -4.15 -10.87 -8.20
N THR A 106 -3.98 -11.35 -6.97
CA THR A 106 -3.47 -12.69 -6.64
C THR A 106 -4.26 -13.25 -5.47
N THR A 107 -4.63 -14.52 -5.53
CA THR A 107 -5.44 -15.20 -4.51
C THR A 107 -4.82 -16.53 -4.14
N LEU A 108 -4.51 -16.71 -2.85
CA LEU A 108 -4.10 -17.99 -2.30
C LEU A 108 -5.34 -18.75 -1.85
N ILE A 109 -5.56 -19.89 -2.49
CA ILE A 109 -6.73 -20.72 -2.26
C ILE A 109 -6.43 -21.72 -1.14
N LEU A 110 -7.24 -21.68 -0.11
CA LEU A 110 -7.24 -22.61 1.01
C LEU A 110 -8.46 -23.53 0.93
N PRO A 111 -8.32 -24.79 1.29
CA PRO A 111 -9.43 -25.74 1.26
C PRO A 111 -10.45 -25.44 2.37
N PHE A 112 -11.74 -25.53 2.04
CA PHE A 112 -12.83 -25.43 3.00
C PHE A 112 -13.64 -26.75 3.04
N GLY A 113 -14.03 -27.19 4.25
CA GLY A 113 -14.78 -28.45 4.43
C GLY A 113 -13.89 -29.70 4.34
N ASP A 114 -14.44 -30.89 4.61
CA ASP A 114 -13.68 -32.14 4.76
C ASP A 114 -13.62 -32.99 3.49
N GLY A 115 -14.25 -32.56 2.39
CA GLY A 115 -14.38 -33.35 1.18
C GLY A 115 -13.58 -32.82 -0.02
N ASN A 116 -13.05 -33.75 -0.83
CA ASN A 116 -12.45 -33.48 -2.14
C ASN A 116 -11.43 -32.34 -2.19
N ASN A 117 -10.57 -32.30 -1.18
CA ASN A 117 -9.45 -31.35 -1.10
C ASN A 117 -8.24 -31.88 -1.87
N ILE A 118 -7.27 -31.01 -2.12
CA ILE A 118 -6.00 -31.37 -2.73
C ILE A 118 -5.14 -32.07 -1.67
N VAL A 119 -4.85 -33.36 -1.89
CA VAL A 119 -4.06 -34.19 -0.97
C VAL A 119 -2.87 -34.85 -1.64
N ASP A 120 -2.89 -34.95 -2.97
CA ASP A 120 -1.89 -35.59 -3.81
C ASP A 120 -1.85 -34.93 -5.19
N ARG A 121 -0.98 -35.47 -6.07
CA ARG A 121 -0.82 -34.95 -7.44
C ARG A 121 -2.10 -35.12 -8.27
N GLN A 122 -2.80 -36.23 -8.17
CA GLN A 122 -4.01 -36.49 -8.95
C GLN A 122 -5.10 -35.45 -8.61
N THR A 123 -5.30 -35.17 -7.34
CA THR A 123 -6.27 -34.16 -6.87
C THR A 123 -5.83 -32.74 -7.23
N LEU A 124 -4.52 -32.46 -7.28
CA LEU A 124 -4.00 -31.15 -7.73
C LEU A 124 -4.26 -30.97 -9.24
N GLU A 125 -3.97 -31.96 -10.07
CA GLU A 125 -4.25 -31.92 -11.51
C GLU A 125 -5.75 -31.77 -11.79
N GLN A 126 -6.59 -32.46 -11.01
CA GLN A 126 -8.05 -32.30 -11.10
C GLN A 126 -8.48 -30.86 -10.73
N ALA A 127 -7.95 -30.29 -9.65
CA ALA A 127 -8.26 -28.91 -9.25
C ALA A 127 -7.83 -27.91 -10.34
N ARG A 128 -6.67 -28.09 -10.94
CA ARG A 128 -6.20 -27.27 -12.07
C ARG A 128 -7.07 -27.39 -13.31
N SER A 129 -7.54 -28.59 -13.62
CA SER A 129 -8.44 -28.80 -14.77
C SER A 129 -9.80 -28.10 -14.62
N ASN A 130 -10.22 -27.79 -13.40
CA ASN A 130 -11.42 -27.05 -13.12
C ASN A 130 -11.27 -25.54 -13.43
N VAL A 131 -10.03 -25.04 -13.51
CA VAL A 131 -9.78 -23.61 -13.81
C VAL A 131 -9.76 -23.42 -15.31
N THR A 132 -10.89 -23.03 -15.88
CA THR A 132 -11.03 -22.79 -17.32
C THR A 132 -10.79 -21.34 -17.72
N ALA A 133 -10.96 -20.41 -16.78
CA ALA A 133 -10.83 -18.97 -17.02
C ALA A 133 -10.49 -18.25 -15.71
N ALA A 134 -9.22 -18.20 -15.32
CA ALA A 134 -8.81 -17.42 -14.15
C ALA A 134 -8.77 -15.92 -14.47
N SER A 135 -9.42 -15.11 -13.66
CA SER A 135 -9.43 -13.64 -13.79
C SER A 135 -8.25 -12.99 -13.05
N CYS A 136 -7.74 -13.60 -11.97
CA CYS A 136 -6.54 -13.19 -11.25
C CYS A 136 -5.54 -14.33 -11.14
N ASN A 137 -4.30 -14.01 -10.74
CA ASN A 137 -3.32 -15.02 -10.39
C ASN A 137 -3.81 -15.80 -9.17
N PHE A 138 -3.52 -17.10 -9.12
CA PHE A 138 -3.93 -17.95 -8.01
C PHE A 138 -2.83 -18.93 -7.61
N SER A 139 -2.93 -19.42 -6.39
CA SER A 139 -2.07 -20.50 -5.86
C SER A 139 -2.92 -21.48 -5.07
N LEU A 140 -2.61 -22.75 -5.19
CA LEU A 140 -3.29 -23.84 -4.51
C LEU A 140 -2.46 -24.36 -3.34
N SER A 141 -3.14 -24.79 -2.26
CA SER A 141 -2.53 -25.38 -1.07
C SER A 141 -2.89 -26.86 -0.96
N ILE A 142 -1.94 -27.69 -0.50
CA ILE A 142 -2.20 -29.08 -0.15
C ILE A 142 -2.82 -29.14 1.25
N THR A 143 -3.79 -30.03 1.44
CA THR A 143 -4.37 -30.32 2.75
C THR A 143 -3.58 -31.43 3.45
N ALA A 144 -3.22 -31.19 4.71
CA ALA A 144 -2.60 -32.19 5.58
C ALA A 144 -3.58 -33.32 5.92
N THR A 145 -3.18 -34.56 5.66
CA THR A 145 -3.96 -35.76 5.96
C THR A 145 -3.05 -36.85 6.52
N ALA A 146 -3.64 -37.92 7.07
CA ALA A 146 -2.86 -39.09 7.51
C ALA A 146 -2.21 -39.85 6.33
N THR A 147 -2.79 -39.75 5.15
CA THR A 147 -2.31 -40.48 3.97
C THR A 147 -1.08 -39.86 3.33
N ASN A 148 -0.90 -38.54 3.45
CA ASN A 148 0.25 -37.81 2.89
C ASN A 148 1.26 -37.33 3.95
N ALA A 149 1.13 -37.78 5.20
CA ALA A 149 2.00 -37.34 6.29
C ALA A 149 3.41 -37.95 6.25
N ALA A 150 3.59 -39.07 5.61
CA ALA A 150 4.88 -39.80 5.61
C ALA A 150 5.91 -39.20 4.64
N SER A 151 5.48 -38.79 3.45
CA SER A 151 6.34 -38.22 2.41
C SER A 151 5.49 -37.45 1.40
N PHE A 152 6.11 -36.45 0.78
CA PHE A 152 5.57 -35.76 -0.38
C PHE A 152 6.44 -36.08 -1.60
N ASP A 153 5.81 -36.19 -2.76
CA ASP A 153 6.50 -36.25 -4.03
C ASP A 153 7.20 -34.93 -4.33
N ASP A 154 8.47 -34.96 -4.73
CA ASP A 154 9.26 -33.77 -5.03
C ASP A 154 8.64 -32.92 -6.16
N GLU A 155 8.02 -33.58 -7.16
CA GLU A 155 7.32 -32.90 -8.24
C GLU A 155 6.09 -32.15 -7.70
N LEU A 156 5.31 -32.78 -6.82
CA LEU A 156 4.17 -32.15 -6.16
C LEU A 156 4.61 -30.95 -5.29
N LEU A 157 5.71 -31.12 -4.54
CA LEU A 157 6.29 -30.04 -3.75
C LEU A 157 6.72 -28.86 -4.62
N ALA A 158 7.27 -29.11 -5.81
CA ALA A 158 7.63 -28.03 -6.73
C ALA A 158 6.41 -27.22 -7.21
N GLU A 159 5.24 -27.83 -7.22
CA GLU A 159 4.02 -27.25 -7.79
C GLU A 159 3.13 -26.49 -6.79
N VAL A 160 3.38 -26.59 -5.48
CA VAL A 160 2.54 -25.97 -4.44
C VAL A 160 3.33 -24.98 -3.59
N LYS A 161 2.65 -23.97 -3.08
CA LYS A 161 3.24 -22.92 -2.23
C LYS A 161 3.17 -23.25 -0.74
N SER A 162 2.10 -23.88 -0.28
CA SER A 162 1.84 -24.09 1.14
C SER A 162 1.13 -25.39 1.45
N LEU A 163 1.28 -25.85 2.68
CA LEU A 163 0.50 -26.94 3.29
C LEU A 163 -0.55 -26.31 4.20
N PHE A 164 -1.80 -26.72 4.07
CA PHE A 164 -2.86 -26.33 4.98
C PHE A 164 -3.14 -27.43 6.02
N VAL A 165 -2.92 -27.08 7.28
CA VAL A 165 -3.17 -27.96 8.44
C VAL A 165 -4.38 -27.43 9.19
N ARG A 166 -5.47 -28.19 9.18
CA ARG A 166 -6.71 -27.82 9.88
C ARG A 166 -6.58 -27.96 11.39
N ALA A 167 -7.30 -27.15 12.13
CA ALA A 167 -7.42 -27.26 13.58
C ALA A 167 -7.91 -28.67 14.02
N SER A 168 -8.82 -29.29 13.24
CA SER A 168 -9.35 -30.63 13.50
C SER A 168 -8.39 -31.77 13.19
N THR A 169 -7.20 -31.50 12.60
CA THR A 169 -6.23 -32.54 12.25
C THR A 169 -5.63 -33.16 13.53
N PRO A 170 -5.62 -34.50 13.67
CA PRO A 170 -5.04 -35.14 14.84
C PRO A 170 -3.57 -34.77 15.06
N LEU A 171 -3.16 -34.52 16.30
CA LEU A 171 -1.83 -34.04 16.66
C LEU A 171 -0.69 -34.92 16.12
N SER A 172 -0.90 -36.26 16.08
CA SER A 172 0.08 -37.19 15.52
C SER A 172 0.33 -36.96 14.03
N VAL A 173 -0.72 -36.60 13.28
CA VAL A 173 -0.64 -36.26 11.85
C VAL A 173 0.03 -34.89 11.68
N VAL A 174 -0.37 -33.90 12.49
CA VAL A 174 0.26 -32.57 12.50
C VAL A 174 1.76 -32.69 12.74
N ALA A 175 2.17 -33.45 13.77
CA ALA A 175 3.59 -33.65 14.10
C ALA A 175 4.39 -34.26 12.95
N ALA A 176 3.83 -35.26 12.25
CA ALA A 176 4.48 -35.86 11.09
C ALA A 176 4.66 -34.87 9.93
N HIS A 177 3.66 -34.02 9.67
CA HIS A 177 3.76 -32.98 8.65
C HIS A 177 4.82 -31.92 9.02
N PHE A 178 4.88 -31.48 10.26
CA PHE A 178 5.89 -30.54 10.70
C PHE A 178 7.31 -31.11 10.60
N ALA A 179 7.48 -32.39 10.80
CA ALA A 179 8.77 -33.06 10.62
C ALA A 179 9.18 -33.12 9.14
N ASN A 180 8.26 -33.48 8.24
CA ASN A 180 8.54 -33.83 6.84
C ASN A 180 8.37 -32.69 5.85
N TRP A 181 7.59 -31.62 6.16
CA TRP A 181 7.37 -30.48 5.26
C TRP A 181 8.65 -29.69 5.02
N PRO A 182 8.95 -29.24 3.78
CA PRO A 182 10.14 -28.43 3.49
C PRO A 182 10.23 -27.15 4.31
N ALA A 183 11.44 -26.82 4.79
CA ALA A 183 11.65 -25.69 5.70
C ALA A 183 11.47 -24.33 5.00
N GLU A 184 11.62 -24.28 3.68
CA GLU A 184 11.47 -23.10 2.83
C GLU A 184 10.01 -22.80 2.46
N LYS A 185 9.10 -23.72 2.75
CA LYS A 185 7.68 -23.54 2.45
C LYS A 185 6.86 -23.32 3.72
N VAL A 186 5.89 -22.44 3.63
CA VAL A 186 5.05 -22.10 4.78
C VAL A 186 3.99 -23.17 5.06
N ILE A 187 3.75 -23.44 6.33
CA ILE A 187 2.60 -24.18 6.82
C ILE A 187 1.52 -23.19 7.21
N VAL A 188 0.33 -23.30 6.66
CA VAL A 188 -0.83 -22.46 7.02
C VAL A 188 -1.75 -23.27 7.94
N THR A 189 -2.26 -22.68 8.99
CA THR A 189 -3.21 -23.35 9.89
C THR A 189 -4.27 -22.39 10.44
N ASP A 190 -5.49 -22.90 10.61
CA ASP A 190 -6.61 -22.25 11.29
C ASP A 190 -6.72 -22.65 12.78
N ALA A 191 -5.66 -23.25 13.33
CA ALA A 191 -5.59 -23.70 14.72
C ALA A 191 -5.80 -22.55 15.72
N LYS A 192 -6.48 -22.83 16.81
CA LYS A 192 -6.84 -21.91 17.89
C LYS A 192 -6.51 -22.53 19.26
N GLY A 193 -6.28 -21.70 20.27
CA GLY A 193 -6.12 -22.17 21.65
C GLY A 193 -5.03 -23.23 21.81
N SER A 194 -5.40 -24.45 22.28
CA SER A 194 -4.46 -25.56 22.51
C SER A 194 -3.84 -26.11 21.25
N GLU A 195 -4.59 -26.18 20.16
CA GLU A 195 -4.11 -26.60 18.85
C GLU A 195 -3.07 -25.60 18.29
N LEU A 196 -3.32 -24.30 18.46
CA LEU A 196 -2.35 -23.26 18.12
C LEU A 196 -1.07 -23.40 18.96
N ALA A 197 -1.18 -23.57 20.26
CA ALA A 197 -0.01 -23.76 21.14
C ALA A 197 0.82 -25.00 20.70
N SER A 198 0.14 -26.09 20.33
CA SER A 198 0.77 -27.30 19.81
C SER A 198 1.47 -27.06 18.47
N ALA A 199 0.84 -26.34 17.54
CA ALA A 199 1.43 -25.98 16.25
C ALA A 199 2.67 -25.09 16.43
N LEU A 200 2.63 -24.10 17.34
CA LEU A 200 3.76 -23.23 17.65
C LEU A 200 4.94 -24.00 18.27
N LEU A 201 4.65 -24.96 19.14
CA LEU A 201 5.68 -25.84 19.71
C LEU A 201 6.34 -26.68 18.61
N LEU A 202 5.56 -27.31 17.73
CA LEU A 202 6.07 -28.10 16.59
C LEU A 202 6.86 -27.24 15.62
N ALA A 203 6.40 -26.01 15.34
CA ALA A 203 7.13 -25.05 14.53
C ALA A 203 8.52 -24.75 15.12
N SER A 204 8.59 -24.56 16.44
CA SER A 204 9.86 -24.36 17.16
C SER A 204 10.77 -25.57 17.10
N LEU A 205 10.23 -26.79 17.30
CA LEU A 205 11.00 -28.02 17.32
C LEU A 205 11.61 -28.36 15.94
N HIS A 206 10.87 -28.10 14.87
CA HIS A 206 11.28 -28.46 13.51
C HIS A 206 11.79 -27.28 12.68
N GLY A 207 11.87 -26.05 13.27
CA GLY A 207 12.36 -24.85 12.58
C GLY A 207 11.48 -24.42 11.41
N ARG A 208 10.16 -24.71 11.45
CA ARG A 208 9.22 -24.46 10.36
C ARG A 208 8.65 -23.06 10.39
N SER A 209 8.35 -22.53 9.19
CA SER A 209 7.59 -21.29 9.03
C SER A 209 6.10 -21.58 9.09
N VAL A 210 5.38 -20.92 9.99
CA VAL A 210 3.94 -21.13 10.18
C VAL A 210 3.19 -19.81 10.04
N HIS A 211 2.11 -19.85 9.28
CA HIS A 211 1.15 -18.76 9.13
C HIS A 211 -0.18 -19.16 9.78
N ILE A 212 -0.62 -18.37 10.76
CA ILE A 212 -1.88 -18.59 11.48
C ILE A 212 -2.95 -17.75 10.79
N THR A 213 -3.87 -18.41 10.10
CA THR A 213 -4.92 -17.70 9.37
C THR A 213 -6.14 -17.44 10.24
N ASP A 214 -6.78 -16.28 9.99
CA ASP A 214 -8.08 -15.91 10.55
C ASP A 214 -8.09 -15.88 12.10
N VAL A 215 -7.13 -15.16 12.69
CA VAL A 215 -7.03 -14.98 14.15
C VAL A 215 -8.22 -14.19 14.67
N ARG A 216 -8.89 -14.70 15.73
CA ARG A 216 -10.13 -14.13 16.25
C ARG A 216 -10.15 -13.93 17.75
N THR A 217 -9.12 -14.36 18.50
CA THR A 217 -9.12 -14.27 19.96
C THR A 217 -7.93 -13.49 20.50
N ALA A 218 -8.09 -12.88 21.67
CA ALA A 218 -7.02 -12.15 22.33
C ALA A 218 -5.89 -13.08 22.81
N ASP A 219 -6.25 -14.30 23.23
CA ASP A 219 -5.30 -15.30 23.73
C ASP A 219 -4.44 -15.83 22.58
N ASP A 220 -5.02 -16.07 21.40
CA ASP A 220 -4.25 -16.46 20.22
C ASP A 220 -3.26 -15.37 19.80
N LEU A 221 -3.68 -14.09 19.81
CA LEU A 221 -2.77 -12.97 19.55
C LEU A 221 -1.64 -12.89 20.57
N LEU A 222 -1.93 -13.16 21.84
CA LEU A 222 -0.89 -13.20 22.88
C LEU A 222 0.11 -14.31 22.62
N LEU A 223 -0.35 -15.54 22.30
CA LEU A 223 0.52 -16.68 21.97
C LEU A 223 1.40 -16.37 20.75
N ILE A 224 0.83 -15.77 19.70
CA ILE A 224 1.56 -15.37 18.50
C ILE A 224 2.59 -14.29 18.84
N SER A 225 2.22 -13.28 19.61
CA SER A 225 3.13 -12.20 20.03
C SER A 225 4.33 -12.75 20.83
N LEU A 226 4.08 -13.64 21.78
CA LEU A 226 5.13 -14.30 22.57
C LEU A 226 6.05 -15.17 21.70
N SER A 227 5.48 -15.84 20.68
CA SER A 227 6.25 -16.65 19.74
C SER A 227 7.14 -15.78 18.85
N LYS A 228 6.64 -14.64 18.37
CA LYS A 228 7.42 -13.65 17.63
C LYS A 228 8.55 -13.06 18.50
N ALA A 229 8.27 -12.74 19.76
CA ALA A 229 9.28 -12.25 20.70
C ALA A 229 10.42 -13.27 20.94
N LYS A 230 10.13 -14.57 20.78
CA LYS A 230 11.12 -15.65 20.80
C LYS A 230 11.77 -15.93 19.43
N GLN A 231 11.54 -15.06 18.45
CA GLN A 231 12.10 -15.16 17.09
C GLN A 231 11.68 -16.46 16.34
N LEU A 232 10.52 -17.02 16.67
CA LEU A 232 9.94 -18.09 15.88
C LEU A 232 9.45 -17.54 14.54
N LYS A 233 9.55 -18.33 13.48
CA LYS A 233 9.07 -17.98 12.14
C LYS A 233 7.55 -18.10 12.06
N VAL A 234 6.86 -17.20 12.76
CA VAL A 234 5.40 -17.19 12.88
C VAL A 234 4.84 -15.89 12.36
N THR A 235 3.84 -16.01 11.49
CA THR A 235 3.05 -14.89 10.96
C THR A 235 1.58 -15.15 11.14
N CYS A 236 0.75 -14.11 11.07
CA CYS A 236 -0.70 -14.27 11.18
C CYS A 236 -1.47 -13.26 10.34
N ASP A 237 -2.69 -13.63 9.99
CA ASP A 237 -3.67 -12.72 9.42
C ASP A 237 -4.93 -12.59 10.28
N VAL A 238 -5.67 -11.56 9.99
CA VAL A 238 -7.02 -11.33 10.51
C VAL A 238 -7.99 -11.08 9.36
N SER A 239 -9.18 -11.65 9.45
CA SER A 239 -10.24 -11.30 8.49
C SER A 239 -10.65 -9.84 8.65
N VAL A 240 -10.70 -9.11 7.53
CA VAL A 240 -11.16 -7.71 7.52
C VAL A 240 -12.56 -7.60 8.10
N LEU A 241 -13.44 -8.56 7.82
CA LEU A 241 -14.79 -8.54 8.38
C LEU A 241 -14.81 -8.60 9.91
N SER A 242 -13.84 -9.30 10.52
CA SER A 242 -13.68 -9.34 11.99
C SER A 242 -13.25 -7.98 12.58
N LEU A 243 -12.64 -7.10 11.80
CA LEU A 243 -12.29 -5.75 12.25
C LEU A 243 -13.48 -4.79 12.26
N PHE A 244 -14.51 -5.05 11.46
CA PHE A 244 -15.62 -4.11 11.27
C PHE A 244 -16.94 -4.56 11.89
N PHE A 245 -17.14 -5.87 12.09
CA PHE A 245 -18.40 -6.44 12.52
C PHE A 245 -18.23 -7.29 13.78
N THR A 246 -19.26 -7.29 14.64
CA THR A 246 -19.25 -7.99 15.93
C THR A 246 -20.44 -8.95 16.04
N ALA A 247 -20.28 -9.96 16.90
CA ALA A 247 -21.36 -10.92 17.20
C ALA A 247 -22.55 -10.26 17.90
N GLU A 248 -22.33 -9.16 18.63
CA GLU A 248 -23.40 -8.39 19.29
C GLU A 248 -24.27 -7.64 18.26
N GLU A 249 -23.67 -7.15 17.18
CA GLU A 249 -24.39 -6.49 16.08
C GLU A 249 -25.12 -7.50 15.18
N TYR A 250 -24.53 -8.68 15.01
CA TYR A 250 -25.02 -9.75 14.13
C TYR A 250 -25.05 -11.10 14.87
N PRO A 251 -25.97 -11.32 15.80
CA PRO A 251 -26.00 -12.50 16.68
C PRO A 251 -26.21 -13.81 15.94
N ASP A 252 -26.77 -13.79 14.76
CA ASP A 252 -26.94 -14.99 13.91
C ASP A 252 -25.62 -15.47 13.27
N ILE A 253 -24.55 -14.66 13.41
CA ILE A 253 -23.24 -14.94 12.82
C ILE A 253 -22.24 -15.24 13.93
N HIS A 254 -22.32 -16.45 14.47
CA HIS A 254 -21.52 -16.90 15.62
C HIS A 254 -20.00 -16.88 15.43
N ILE A 255 -19.52 -16.64 14.21
CA ILE A 255 -18.09 -16.60 13.87
C ILE A 255 -17.47 -15.21 14.00
N LEU A 256 -18.29 -14.17 14.14
CA LEU A 256 -17.77 -12.82 14.36
C LEU A 256 -17.21 -12.68 15.79
N PRO A 257 -16.18 -11.86 15.98
CA PRO A 257 -15.65 -11.59 17.30
C PRO A 257 -16.64 -10.76 18.13
N SER A 258 -16.54 -10.86 19.46
CA SER A 258 -17.22 -9.89 20.34
C SER A 258 -16.61 -8.48 20.19
N ALA A 259 -17.36 -7.45 20.56
CA ALA A 259 -16.88 -6.06 20.52
C ALA A 259 -15.59 -5.85 21.33
N ALA A 260 -15.41 -6.58 22.44
CA ALA A 260 -14.18 -6.55 23.23
C ALA A 260 -12.98 -7.12 22.47
N ILE A 261 -13.18 -8.24 21.78
CA ILE A 261 -12.14 -8.86 20.95
C ILE A 261 -11.83 -7.98 19.72
N GLN A 262 -12.84 -7.46 19.04
CA GLN A 262 -12.65 -6.53 17.92
C GLN A 262 -11.79 -5.33 18.31
N LYS A 263 -12.06 -4.73 19.47
CA LYS A 263 -11.22 -3.64 20.01
C LYS A 263 -9.78 -4.09 20.23
N THR A 264 -9.56 -5.31 20.71
CA THR A 264 -8.22 -5.86 20.92
C THR A 264 -7.50 -6.08 19.57
N LEU A 265 -8.21 -6.58 18.54
CA LEU A 265 -7.65 -6.73 17.20
C LEU A 265 -7.14 -5.39 16.65
N TRP A 266 -7.92 -4.31 16.78
CA TRP A 266 -7.50 -2.97 16.40
C TRP A 266 -6.30 -2.44 17.20
N GLN A 267 -6.22 -2.75 18.49
CA GLN A 267 -5.12 -2.33 19.36
C GLN A 267 -3.80 -3.09 19.09
N LYS A 268 -3.89 -4.30 18.53
CA LYS A 268 -2.77 -5.22 18.30
C LYS A 268 -2.42 -5.40 16.82
N LEU A 269 -2.68 -4.37 16.00
CA LEU A 269 -2.30 -4.38 14.59
C LEU A 269 -0.79 -4.57 14.36
N ASP A 270 0.03 -4.23 15.34
CA ASP A 270 1.47 -4.47 15.34
C ASP A 270 1.85 -5.96 15.35
N VAL A 271 0.97 -6.83 15.85
CA VAL A 271 1.15 -8.30 15.84
C VAL A 271 0.65 -8.91 14.54
N ILE A 272 -0.28 -8.25 13.83
CA ILE A 272 -0.96 -8.77 12.64
C ILE A 272 -0.14 -8.46 11.39
N ASP A 273 0.34 -9.49 10.71
CA ASP A 273 1.21 -9.36 9.54
C ASP A 273 0.44 -9.10 8.24
N ALA A 274 -0.77 -9.66 8.13
CA ALA A 274 -1.57 -9.54 6.92
C ALA A 274 -3.06 -9.37 7.21
N PHE A 275 -3.79 -8.85 6.23
CA PHE A 275 -5.24 -8.87 6.18
C PHE A 275 -5.69 -9.95 5.20
N SER A 276 -6.79 -10.62 5.51
CA SER A 276 -7.40 -11.62 4.64
C SER A 276 -8.90 -11.39 4.52
N VAL A 277 -9.52 -12.06 3.58
CA VAL A 277 -10.97 -12.19 3.54
C VAL A 277 -11.42 -13.19 4.61
N GLY A 278 -10.67 -14.27 4.78
CA GLY A 278 -10.93 -15.33 5.76
C GLY A 278 -12.08 -16.27 5.36
N ALA A 279 -12.50 -17.10 6.31
CA ALA A 279 -13.58 -18.07 6.13
C ALA A 279 -14.99 -17.49 6.35
N ILE A 280 -15.08 -16.23 6.80
CA ILE A 280 -16.36 -15.60 7.17
C ILE A 280 -17.34 -15.56 6.00
N PRO A 281 -16.99 -15.14 4.79
CA PRO A 281 -17.93 -15.12 3.66
C PRO A 281 -18.60 -16.46 3.40
N TYR A 282 -17.83 -17.54 3.44
CA TYR A 282 -18.33 -18.88 3.22
C TYR A 282 -19.24 -19.36 4.34
N GLN A 283 -18.88 -19.08 5.59
CA GLN A 283 -19.67 -19.43 6.77
C GLN A 283 -20.97 -18.63 6.82
N LEU A 284 -20.95 -17.36 6.37
CA LEU A 284 -22.14 -16.53 6.18
C LEU A 284 -23.13 -17.16 5.19
N ALA A 285 -22.64 -17.51 4.00
CA ALA A 285 -23.47 -18.17 2.99
C ALA A 285 -24.14 -19.44 3.52
N SER A 286 -23.42 -20.21 4.35
CA SER A 286 -23.93 -21.41 4.99
C SER A 286 -24.97 -21.13 6.09
N ALA A 287 -24.77 -20.06 6.88
CA ALA A 287 -25.63 -19.72 8.01
C ALA A 287 -26.93 -19.01 7.60
N LEU A 288 -26.88 -18.13 6.59
CA LEU A 288 -28.00 -17.30 6.15
C LEU A 288 -28.95 -17.98 5.16
N ASN A 289 -28.80 -19.28 4.90
CA ASN A 289 -29.70 -20.11 4.09
C ASN A 289 -30.01 -19.59 2.68
N LYS A 290 -29.19 -19.94 1.70
CA LYS A 290 -29.50 -20.18 0.28
C LYS A 290 -29.38 -19.05 -0.74
N ASP A 291 -29.55 -17.78 -0.41
CA ASP A 291 -29.58 -16.71 -1.42
C ASP A 291 -28.33 -15.81 -1.39
N VAL A 292 -27.41 -16.07 -0.46
CA VAL A 292 -26.16 -15.32 -0.32
C VAL A 292 -25.04 -16.08 -1.02
N SER A 293 -24.35 -15.41 -1.92
CA SER A 293 -23.17 -15.97 -2.58
C SER A 293 -22.09 -16.34 -1.54
N PRO A 294 -21.41 -17.50 -1.67
CA PRO A 294 -20.29 -17.85 -0.80
C PRO A 294 -19.12 -16.85 -0.86
N TRP A 295 -19.17 -15.93 -1.81
CA TRP A 295 -18.19 -14.84 -2.00
C TRP A 295 -18.68 -13.49 -1.44
N SER A 296 -19.86 -13.45 -0.80
CA SER A 296 -20.36 -12.24 -0.13
C SER A 296 -19.37 -11.77 0.94
N GLY A 297 -19.09 -10.46 0.96
CA GLY A 297 -18.12 -9.86 1.86
C GLY A 297 -16.70 -9.79 1.30
N VAL A 298 -16.41 -10.43 0.18
CA VAL A 298 -15.11 -10.33 -0.49
C VAL A 298 -14.93 -8.95 -1.13
N GLU A 299 -15.94 -8.48 -1.87
CA GLU A 299 -15.90 -7.20 -2.60
C GLU A 299 -15.82 -5.99 -1.68
N GLU A 300 -16.34 -6.08 -0.45
CA GLU A 300 -16.33 -5.01 0.54
C GLU A 300 -14.99 -4.87 1.27
N THR A 301 -14.11 -5.87 1.19
CA THR A 301 -12.87 -5.94 1.98
C THR A 301 -11.99 -4.71 1.82
N LEU A 302 -11.58 -4.37 0.59
CA LEU A 302 -10.75 -3.19 0.34
C LEU A 302 -11.50 -1.88 0.59
N PRO A 303 -12.77 -1.71 0.16
CA PRO A 303 -13.58 -0.56 0.54
C PRO A 303 -13.73 -0.32 2.05
N LEU A 304 -13.86 -1.36 2.86
CA LEU A 304 -13.87 -1.26 4.33
C LEU A 304 -12.54 -0.74 4.87
N LEU A 305 -11.42 -1.27 4.40
CA LEU A 305 -10.08 -0.78 4.78
C LEU A 305 -9.88 0.68 4.37
N LEU A 306 -10.36 1.10 3.20
CA LEU A 306 -10.33 2.50 2.77
C LEU A 306 -11.21 3.39 3.66
N THR A 307 -12.32 2.86 4.20
CA THR A 307 -13.14 3.56 5.20
C THR A 307 -12.36 3.76 6.50
N ALA A 308 -11.62 2.74 6.96
CA ALA A 308 -10.73 2.89 8.12
C ALA A 308 -9.61 3.92 7.89
N VAL A 309 -9.12 4.05 6.65
CA VAL A 309 -8.16 5.12 6.29
C VAL A 309 -8.83 6.48 6.37
N ALA A 310 -10.06 6.62 5.87
CA ALA A 310 -10.81 7.88 5.96
C ALA A 310 -11.13 8.28 7.41
N GLU A 311 -11.30 7.29 8.30
CA GLU A 311 -11.52 7.48 9.74
C GLU A 311 -10.21 7.67 10.53
N GLY A 312 -9.04 7.59 9.89
CA GLY A 312 -7.73 7.72 10.54
C GLY A 312 -7.31 6.52 11.40
N LYS A 313 -7.96 5.37 11.28
CA LYS A 313 -7.61 4.11 11.98
C LYS A 313 -6.46 3.38 11.30
N LEU A 314 -6.34 3.50 9.98
CA LEU A 314 -5.28 2.92 9.15
C LEU A 314 -4.64 3.98 8.26
N THR A 315 -3.47 3.66 7.73
CA THR A 315 -2.82 4.38 6.64
C THR A 315 -2.90 3.57 5.34
N LEU A 316 -2.65 4.21 4.20
CA LEU A 316 -2.55 3.49 2.91
C LEU A 316 -1.35 2.53 2.90
N ASP A 317 -0.26 2.89 3.61
CA ASP A 317 0.88 2.00 3.79
C ASP A 317 0.52 0.76 4.63
N ASP A 318 -0.34 0.87 5.64
CA ASP A 318 -0.84 -0.29 6.38
C ASP A 318 -1.55 -1.29 5.46
N ILE A 319 -2.33 -0.78 4.49
CA ILE A 319 -3.00 -1.62 3.48
C ILE A 319 -1.95 -2.26 2.56
N ARG A 320 -1.01 -1.47 2.03
CA ARG A 320 0.04 -1.97 1.13
C ARG A 320 0.88 -3.05 1.80
N VAL A 321 1.36 -2.80 3.01
CA VAL A 321 2.21 -3.75 3.75
C VAL A 321 1.47 -5.05 4.02
N ARG A 322 0.19 -5.00 4.45
CA ARG A 322 -0.57 -6.19 4.86
C ARG A 322 -1.31 -6.90 3.74
N LEU A 323 -1.51 -6.26 2.60
CA LEU A 323 -2.13 -6.89 1.43
C LEU A 323 -1.17 -7.09 0.25
N HIS A 324 0.08 -6.61 0.33
CA HIS A 324 1.08 -6.83 -0.72
C HIS A 324 2.42 -7.27 -0.14
N ASP A 325 3.14 -6.39 0.59
CA ASP A 325 4.55 -6.62 0.93
C ASP A 325 4.73 -7.89 1.78
N ASN A 326 3.99 -8.00 2.89
CA ASN A 326 4.06 -9.15 3.77
C ASN A 326 3.53 -10.45 3.11
N PRO A 327 2.35 -10.48 2.46
CA PRO A 327 1.92 -11.66 1.69
C PRO A 327 2.93 -12.13 0.65
N VAL A 328 3.53 -11.22 -0.10
CA VAL A 328 4.56 -11.54 -1.09
C VAL A 328 5.76 -12.22 -0.43
N GLN A 329 6.21 -11.69 0.69
CA GLN A 329 7.34 -12.25 1.42
C GLN A 329 7.02 -13.59 2.11
N ILE A 330 5.85 -13.71 2.77
CA ILE A 330 5.43 -14.94 3.49
C ILE A 330 5.30 -16.12 2.52
N PHE A 331 4.66 -15.90 1.38
CA PHE A 331 4.31 -16.97 0.43
C PHE A 331 5.24 -17.05 -0.78
N GLY A 332 6.27 -16.20 -0.85
CA GLY A 332 7.18 -16.19 -1.99
C GLY A 332 6.44 -15.96 -3.32
N ILE A 333 5.58 -14.93 -3.37
CA ILE A 333 4.84 -14.61 -4.59
C ILE A 333 5.78 -13.94 -5.59
N PRO A 334 5.76 -14.33 -6.88
CA PRO A 334 6.60 -13.72 -7.90
C PRO A 334 6.30 -12.24 -8.08
N ASP A 335 7.27 -11.49 -8.64
CA ASP A 335 7.09 -10.09 -8.98
C ASP A 335 5.84 -9.89 -9.85
N GLN A 336 4.99 -8.99 -9.43
CA GLN A 336 3.75 -8.61 -10.11
C GLN A 336 3.95 -7.34 -10.95
N SER A 337 5.04 -7.26 -11.70
CA SER A 337 5.28 -6.14 -12.62
C SER A 337 4.10 -5.96 -13.58
N GLN A 338 3.74 -4.70 -13.88
CA GLN A 338 2.58 -4.34 -14.70
C GLN A 338 1.20 -4.72 -14.11
N THR A 339 1.15 -5.00 -12.80
CA THR A 339 -0.09 -5.28 -12.07
C THR A 339 -0.33 -4.18 -11.04
N SER A 340 -1.53 -3.63 -10.99
CA SER A 340 -1.85 -2.52 -10.06
C SER A 340 -3.34 -2.42 -9.77
N VAL A 341 -3.65 -1.81 -8.62
CA VAL A 341 -5.02 -1.56 -8.16
C VAL A 341 -5.19 -0.07 -7.90
N GLU A 342 -6.03 0.58 -8.68
CA GLU A 342 -6.41 1.98 -8.49
C GLU A 342 -7.68 2.06 -7.65
N VAL A 343 -7.63 2.84 -6.58
CA VAL A 343 -8.75 3.06 -5.67
C VAL A 343 -9.11 4.54 -5.59
N VAL A 344 -10.36 4.84 -5.28
CA VAL A 344 -10.85 6.19 -5.02
C VAL A 344 -11.18 6.31 -3.55
N ILE A 345 -10.54 7.26 -2.85
CA ILE A 345 -10.71 7.51 -1.42
C ILE A 345 -11.72 8.65 -1.24
N GLY A 346 -12.62 8.51 -0.24
CA GLY A 346 -13.65 9.52 0.04
C GLY A 346 -14.89 9.43 -0.86
N ARG A 347 -14.89 8.56 -1.86
CA ARG A 347 -16.09 8.26 -2.67
C ARG A 347 -17.01 7.31 -1.88
N LYS A 348 -18.24 7.73 -1.65
CA LYS A 348 -19.23 6.82 -1.10
C LYS A 348 -19.56 5.74 -2.14
N ALA A 349 -19.32 4.48 -1.78
CA ALA A 349 -19.76 3.34 -2.57
C ALA A 349 -20.95 2.71 -1.89
N ASP A 350 -21.98 2.41 -2.68
CA ASP A 350 -23.22 1.78 -2.24
C ASP A 350 -23.24 0.33 -2.73
N PHE A 351 -23.34 -0.60 -1.80
CA PHE A 351 -23.37 -2.04 -2.06
C PHE A 351 -24.79 -2.63 -1.94
N SER A 352 -25.79 -1.81 -1.61
CA SER A 352 -27.19 -2.25 -1.38
C SER A 352 -27.86 -2.89 -2.61
N SER A 353 -27.34 -2.62 -3.81
CA SER A 353 -27.89 -3.14 -5.08
C SER A 353 -27.20 -4.39 -5.61
N HIS A 354 -26.13 -4.87 -4.97
CA HIS A 354 -25.41 -6.06 -5.41
C HIS A 354 -25.97 -7.32 -4.75
N SER A 355 -26.44 -8.27 -5.55
CA SER A 355 -26.92 -9.58 -5.08
C SER A 355 -25.84 -10.47 -4.46
N THR A 356 -24.56 -10.08 -4.63
CA THR A 356 -23.39 -10.80 -4.10
C THR A 356 -22.87 -10.19 -2.80
N CYS A 357 -23.26 -8.95 -2.46
CA CYS A 357 -22.73 -8.26 -1.30
C CYS A 357 -23.46 -8.64 -0.01
N TRP A 358 -22.69 -8.72 1.06
CA TRP A 358 -23.23 -8.94 2.38
C TRP A 358 -24.04 -7.73 2.85
N SER A 359 -25.30 -7.96 3.22
CA SER A 359 -26.29 -6.91 3.52
C SER A 359 -25.91 -5.88 4.60
N PRO A 360 -25.03 -6.13 5.59
CA PRO A 360 -24.62 -5.13 6.57
C PRO A 360 -23.80 -3.98 6.00
N VAL A 361 -23.03 -4.21 4.92
CA VAL A 361 -22.19 -3.18 4.30
C VAL A 361 -23.01 -2.38 3.31
N GLN A 362 -23.73 -1.35 3.79
CA GLN A 362 -24.52 -0.51 2.90
C GLN A 362 -23.70 0.57 2.22
N GLN A 363 -22.74 1.19 2.92
CA GLN A 363 -21.93 2.29 2.40
C GLN A 363 -20.50 2.24 2.91
N THR A 364 -19.55 2.54 2.03
CA THR A 364 -18.12 2.70 2.36
C THR A 364 -17.61 4.07 1.91
N SER A 365 -16.49 4.52 2.49
CA SER A 365 -15.82 5.79 2.14
C SER A 365 -14.66 5.60 1.16
N GLY A 366 -14.72 4.56 0.33
CA GLY A 366 -13.76 4.28 -0.71
C GLY A 366 -14.24 3.16 -1.62
N ALA A 367 -13.69 3.06 -2.81
CA ALA A 367 -14.05 2.05 -3.79
C ALA A 367 -12.86 1.66 -4.66
N VAL A 368 -12.87 0.41 -5.14
CA VAL A 368 -11.99 -0.03 -6.22
C VAL A 368 -12.45 0.64 -7.51
N HIS A 369 -11.52 1.31 -8.17
CA HIS A 369 -11.79 1.99 -9.44
C HIS A 369 -11.33 1.16 -10.63
N ARG A 370 -10.09 0.68 -10.59
CA ARG A 370 -9.49 -0.05 -11.71
C ARG A 370 -8.54 -1.12 -11.20
N VAL A 371 -8.61 -2.31 -11.79
CA VAL A 371 -7.63 -3.38 -11.55
C VAL A 371 -6.95 -3.73 -12.87
N VAL A 372 -5.62 -3.77 -12.84
CA VAL A 372 -4.76 -4.14 -13.97
C VAL A 372 -3.99 -5.39 -13.60
N VAL A 373 -4.07 -6.43 -14.41
CA VAL A 373 -3.30 -7.69 -14.26
C VAL A 373 -2.47 -7.88 -15.52
N HIS A 374 -1.15 -8.05 -15.35
CA HIS A 374 -0.20 -8.20 -16.47
C HIS A 374 -0.35 -7.14 -17.58
N GLY A 375 -0.63 -5.89 -17.20
CA GLY A 375 -0.82 -4.77 -18.13
C GLY A 375 -2.22 -4.65 -18.74
N HIS A 376 -3.11 -5.62 -18.48
CA HIS A 376 -4.49 -5.61 -18.98
C HIS A 376 -5.46 -5.13 -17.90
N THR A 377 -6.36 -4.19 -18.25
CA THR A 377 -7.44 -3.80 -17.35
C THR A 377 -8.49 -4.90 -17.31
N VAL A 378 -8.68 -5.51 -16.14
CA VAL A 378 -9.64 -6.62 -15.92
C VAL A 378 -10.88 -6.16 -15.17
N PHE A 379 -10.81 -5.03 -14.47
CA PHE A 379 -11.94 -4.43 -13.76
C PHE A 379 -11.87 -2.90 -13.86
N LEU A 380 -13.03 -2.26 -14.08
CA LEU A 380 -13.14 -0.81 -14.12
C LEU A 380 -14.57 -0.41 -13.70
N ASP A 381 -14.68 0.46 -12.68
CA ASP A 381 -15.94 1.04 -12.20
C ASP A 381 -17.10 0.02 -12.10
N ARG A 382 -16.88 -1.06 -11.34
CA ARG A 382 -17.83 -2.16 -11.10
C ARG A 382 -18.13 -3.06 -12.31
N SER A 383 -17.39 -2.91 -13.40
CA SER A 383 -17.51 -3.77 -14.58
C SER A 383 -16.30 -4.71 -14.67
N LEU A 384 -16.57 -6.00 -14.63
CA LEU A 384 -15.57 -7.05 -14.85
C LEU A 384 -15.41 -7.27 -16.36
N PHE A 385 -14.18 -7.29 -16.83
CA PHE A 385 -13.85 -7.63 -18.20
C PHE A 385 -13.35 -9.07 -18.24
N SER A 386 -14.11 -9.93 -18.92
CA SER A 386 -13.73 -11.33 -19.12
C SER A 386 -12.43 -11.42 -19.94
N SER A 387 -11.30 -11.39 -19.26
CA SER A 387 -10.00 -11.70 -19.84
C SER A 387 -9.37 -12.82 -19.02
N GLN A 388 -8.98 -13.90 -19.68
CA GLN A 388 -8.20 -14.98 -19.07
C GLN A 388 -6.76 -14.51 -18.85
N THR A 389 -6.54 -13.62 -17.88
CA THR A 389 -5.24 -13.02 -17.60
C THR A 389 -4.56 -13.58 -16.37
N GLY A 390 -5.29 -14.36 -15.58
CA GLY A 390 -4.77 -14.99 -14.39
C GLY A 390 -3.98 -16.27 -14.71
N HIS A 391 -2.93 -16.51 -13.94
CA HIS A 391 -2.06 -17.69 -14.05
C HIS A 391 -1.98 -18.42 -12.71
N ASP A 392 -1.81 -19.75 -12.76
CA ASP A 392 -1.42 -20.53 -11.59
C ASP A 392 0.04 -20.24 -11.25
N ILE A 393 0.27 -19.59 -10.12
CA ILE A 393 1.60 -19.26 -9.61
C ILE A 393 2.13 -20.30 -8.62
N SER A 394 1.37 -21.36 -8.33
CA SER A 394 1.79 -22.42 -7.40
C SER A 394 3.08 -23.08 -7.87
N GLY A 395 3.16 -23.39 -9.15
CA GLY A 395 4.33 -24.02 -9.78
C GLY A 395 5.48 -23.08 -10.09
N THR A 396 5.37 -21.77 -9.82
CA THR A 396 6.49 -20.84 -10.02
C THR A 396 7.52 -21.05 -8.93
N LEU A 397 8.66 -21.63 -9.29
CA LEU A 397 9.84 -21.67 -8.43
C LEU A 397 10.29 -20.25 -8.13
N VAL A 398 10.20 -19.85 -6.87
CA VAL A 398 10.87 -18.64 -6.40
C VAL A 398 12.34 -18.98 -6.30
N THR A 399 13.11 -18.64 -7.32
CA THR A 399 14.57 -18.66 -7.30
C THR A 399 15.09 -17.46 -6.49
N HIS A 400 14.67 -17.33 -5.25
CA HIS A 400 15.38 -16.48 -4.31
C HIS A 400 16.31 -17.36 -3.48
N PRO A 401 17.60 -16.98 -3.38
CA PRO A 401 18.48 -17.63 -2.45
C PRO A 401 17.83 -17.53 -1.07
N SER A 402 17.74 -18.66 -0.38
CA SER A 402 17.21 -18.87 0.96
C SER A 402 17.22 -17.58 1.80
N SER A 403 16.22 -16.75 1.67
CA SER A 403 15.97 -15.73 2.67
C SER A 403 15.35 -16.47 3.85
N THR A 404 16.20 -16.81 4.84
CA THR A 404 15.71 -16.97 6.20
C THR A 404 14.74 -15.82 6.41
N MET A 405 13.47 -16.12 6.71
CA MET A 405 12.51 -15.08 7.06
C MET A 405 13.12 -14.29 8.22
N GLY A 406 13.70 -13.14 7.91
CA GLY A 406 13.99 -12.12 8.91
C GLY A 406 12.64 -11.62 9.46
N PRO A 407 12.62 -10.95 10.62
CA PRO A 407 11.40 -10.35 11.11
C PRO A 407 10.80 -9.50 10.00
N LEU A 408 9.52 -9.77 9.67
CA LEU A 408 8.78 -8.97 8.70
C LEU A 408 8.79 -7.51 9.15
N PRO A 409 8.98 -6.53 8.24
CA PRO A 409 8.85 -5.15 8.60
C PRO A 409 7.40 -4.92 9.07
N THR A 410 7.24 -4.87 10.38
CA THR A 410 6.02 -4.30 10.97
C THR A 410 6.08 -2.80 10.71
N THR A 411 4.97 -2.16 10.40
CA THR A 411 4.87 -0.71 10.20
C THR A 411 5.25 0.11 11.45
N ARG A 412 5.63 -0.59 12.52
CA ARG A 412 6.31 -0.05 13.71
C ARG A 412 7.50 -0.94 14.00
N GLU A 413 8.70 -0.45 13.72
CA GLU A 413 9.92 -1.02 14.27
C GLU A 413 9.77 -1.06 15.80
N SER A 414 9.55 -2.24 16.36
CA SER A 414 9.75 -2.47 17.77
C SER A 414 11.27 -2.48 17.98
N GLU A 415 11.83 -1.32 18.33
CA GLU A 415 13.20 -1.24 18.83
C GLU A 415 13.37 -2.26 19.95
N VAL A 416 14.38 -3.09 19.79
CA VAL A 416 14.92 -3.90 20.88
C VAL A 416 15.42 -2.93 21.95
N VAL A 417 14.59 -2.73 22.96
CA VAL A 417 14.96 -1.96 24.16
C VAL A 417 16.07 -2.73 24.87
N THR A 418 17.31 -2.36 24.62
CA THR A 418 18.38 -2.55 25.60
C THR A 418 17.97 -1.79 26.84
N GLN A 419 17.86 -2.51 27.96
CA GLN A 419 17.40 -2.04 29.25
C GLN A 419 18.04 -0.70 29.62
N ALA A 420 17.26 0.38 29.54
CA ALA A 420 17.50 1.62 30.24
C ALA A 420 16.71 1.61 31.57
N PRO A 421 17.19 2.25 32.63
CA PRO A 421 16.65 2.09 33.98
C PRO A 421 15.20 2.55 34.08
N VAL A 422 14.41 1.77 34.80
CA VAL A 422 13.01 2.01 35.14
C VAL A 422 12.87 3.35 35.86
N VAL A 423 12.27 4.32 35.22
CA VAL A 423 11.76 5.55 35.85
C VAL A 423 10.28 5.28 36.21
N PRO A 424 9.83 5.55 37.46
CA PRO A 424 8.47 5.23 37.87
C PRO A 424 7.45 6.06 37.07
N LEU A 425 6.40 5.40 36.57
CA LEU A 425 5.23 6.05 35.97
C LEU A 425 4.56 6.96 37.01
N ALA A 426 4.57 8.26 36.76
CA ALA A 426 3.68 9.19 37.45
C ALA A 426 2.25 8.98 36.95
N HIS A 427 1.31 8.82 37.90
CA HIS A 427 -0.09 8.61 37.65
C HIS A 427 -0.70 9.68 36.73
N ALA A 428 -1.24 9.27 35.59
CA ALA A 428 -2.10 10.10 34.77
C ALA A 428 -3.48 10.18 35.45
N VAL A 429 -3.82 11.34 35.95
CA VAL A 429 -5.17 11.65 36.48
C VAL A 429 -6.10 11.82 35.28
N LEU A 430 -7.09 10.94 35.18
CA LEU A 430 -8.20 11.06 34.24
C LEU A 430 -9.10 12.22 34.66
N THR A 431 -9.08 13.33 33.93
CA THR A 431 -10.08 14.39 34.00
C THR A 431 -10.68 14.62 32.62
N GLN A 432 -11.94 14.23 32.49
CA GLN A 432 -12.98 14.57 31.50
C GLN A 432 -12.84 14.08 30.04
N PRO A 433 -13.98 13.70 29.39
CA PRO A 433 -14.02 13.19 28.03
C PRO A 433 -14.02 14.35 27.03
N GLY A 434 -13.04 14.37 26.16
CA GLY A 434 -13.00 15.28 25.00
C GLY A 434 -11.64 15.95 24.82
N THR A 435 -10.95 15.57 23.78
CA THR A 435 -9.67 16.03 23.25
C THR A 435 -8.46 15.23 23.73
N LEU A 436 -8.06 14.30 22.88
CA LEU A 436 -6.70 13.76 22.88
C LEU A 436 -5.72 14.89 22.55
N GLN A 437 -5.05 15.42 23.56
CA GLN A 437 -3.87 16.26 23.34
C GLN A 437 -2.70 15.34 22.96
N TYR A 438 -2.36 15.32 21.69
CA TYR A 438 -1.11 14.75 21.22
C TYR A 438 0.03 15.63 21.73
N GLY A 439 1.08 15.02 22.29
CA GLY A 439 2.30 15.72 22.69
C GLY A 439 2.94 16.47 21.50
N PRO A 440 3.79 17.47 21.75
CA PRO A 440 4.32 18.32 20.70
C PRO A 440 5.07 17.50 19.64
N ALA A 441 4.82 17.80 18.37
CA ALA A 441 5.35 17.12 17.18
C ALA A 441 6.89 16.95 17.16
N THR A 442 7.60 17.67 18.01
CA THR A 442 9.05 17.61 18.21
C THR A 442 9.53 16.24 18.72
N GLN A 443 8.69 15.43 19.37
CA GLN A 443 9.09 14.11 19.90
C GLN A 443 9.10 13.01 18.84
N VAL A 444 8.31 13.15 17.77
CA VAL A 444 8.19 12.11 16.73
C VAL A 444 9.38 12.16 15.75
N LEU A 445 9.97 13.33 15.54
CA LEU A 445 11.11 13.51 14.63
C LEU A 445 12.48 13.27 15.30
N SER A 446 12.53 13.07 16.63
CA SER A 446 13.76 12.75 17.34
C SER A 446 14.35 11.38 16.94
N HIS A 447 13.58 10.53 16.29
CA HIS A 447 14.00 9.22 15.80
C HIS A 447 14.54 9.25 14.36
N ILE A 448 14.34 10.33 13.62
CA ILE A 448 14.94 10.49 12.30
C ILE A 448 16.39 10.93 12.51
N GLN A 449 17.31 9.99 12.50
CA GLN A 449 18.73 10.30 12.43
C GLN A 449 19.01 10.95 11.08
N VAL A 450 19.01 12.30 11.07
CA VAL A 450 19.48 13.06 9.90
C VAL A 450 20.92 12.64 9.65
N HIS A 451 21.17 12.01 8.52
CA HIS A 451 22.52 11.57 8.16
C HIS A 451 23.46 12.79 8.24
N PRO A 452 24.60 12.71 8.94
CA PRO A 452 25.52 13.84 9.13
C PRO A 452 25.93 14.52 7.82
N ALA A 453 25.84 13.79 6.70
CA ALA A 453 26.17 14.25 5.36
C ALA A 453 25.34 15.46 4.87
N PHE A 454 24.16 15.73 5.43
CA PHE A 454 23.29 16.86 5.01
C PHE A 454 23.48 18.11 5.89
N HIS A 455 24.12 18.00 7.03
CA HIS A 455 24.28 19.12 7.95
C HIS A 455 25.09 20.27 7.32
N ARG A 456 24.46 21.44 7.17
CA ARG A 456 25.05 22.66 6.57
C ARG A 456 25.56 22.52 5.13
N ARG A 457 25.14 21.48 4.40
CA ARG A 457 25.56 21.26 3.02
C ARG A 457 24.79 22.17 2.06
N HIS A 458 25.50 22.76 1.08
CA HIS A 458 24.86 23.43 -0.04
C HIS A 458 24.26 22.40 -1.00
N ILE A 459 23.06 22.66 -1.51
CA ILE A 459 22.34 21.80 -2.44
C ILE A 459 22.39 22.48 -3.83
N ILE A 460 23.40 22.20 -4.60
CA ILE A 460 23.68 22.89 -5.88
C ILE A 460 23.36 22.00 -7.07
N SER A 461 23.65 20.71 -7.02
CA SER A 461 23.52 19.77 -8.13
C SER A 461 22.98 18.43 -7.63
N VAL A 462 22.19 17.73 -8.47
CA VAL A 462 21.74 16.35 -8.21
C VAL A 462 22.92 15.39 -8.10
N LYS A 463 24.02 15.67 -8.80
CA LYS A 463 25.24 14.86 -8.78
C LYS A 463 25.94 14.79 -7.41
N GLN A 464 25.54 15.65 -6.48
CA GLN A 464 26.07 15.65 -5.10
C GLN A 464 25.52 14.49 -4.27
N PHE A 465 24.45 13.84 -4.70
CA PHE A 465 23.76 12.82 -3.94
C PHE A 465 24.14 11.42 -4.44
N THR A 466 24.43 10.52 -3.49
CA THR A 466 24.47 9.10 -3.75
C THR A 466 23.04 8.53 -3.83
N GLN A 467 22.90 7.33 -4.34
CA GLN A 467 21.60 6.64 -4.37
C GLN A 467 21.01 6.52 -2.94
N ARG A 468 21.85 6.24 -1.95
CA ARG A 468 21.45 6.16 -0.54
C ARG A 468 20.96 7.50 -0.02
N ASP A 469 21.68 8.59 -0.30
CA ASP A 469 21.26 9.95 0.10
C ASP A 469 19.86 10.28 -0.46
N MET A 470 19.56 9.84 -1.69
CA MET A 470 18.26 10.06 -2.32
C MET A 470 17.14 9.29 -1.61
N TYR A 471 17.38 8.02 -1.26
CA TYR A 471 16.41 7.24 -0.50
C TYR A 471 16.14 7.84 0.88
N ASP A 472 17.17 8.26 1.59
CA ASP A 472 17.05 8.90 2.90
C ASP A 472 16.26 10.22 2.80
N LEU A 473 16.52 11.05 1.78
CA LEU A 473 15.76 12.27 1.51
C LEU A 473 14.28 11.99 1.22
N PHE A 474 13.99 10.97 0.42
CA PHE A 474 12.61 10.62 0.07
C PHE A 474 11.86 10.06 1.27
N ALA A 475 12.49 9.27 2.12
CA ALA A 475 11.91 8.77 3.36
C ALA A 475 11.53 9.93 4.30
N ILE A 476 12.46 10.88 4.51
CA ILE A 476 12.23 12.07 5.33
C ILE A 476 11.12 12.96 4.73
N ALA A 477 11.15 13.19 3.42
CA ALA A 477 10.15 14.01 2.74
C ALA A 477 8.75 13.39 2.84
N ASN A 478 8.65 12.06 2.70
CA ASN A 478 7.39 11.33 2.84
C ASN A 478 6.86 11.41 4.28
N GLU A 479 7.72 11.21 5.28
CA GLU A 479 7.33 11.34 6.69
C GLU A 479 6.84 12.75 7.01
N MET A 480 7.56 13.79 6.58
CA MET A 480 7.13 15.19 6.74
C MET A 480 5.79 15.45 6.06
N ARG A 481 5.57 14.90 4.86
CA ARG A 481 4.30 15.01 4.15
C ARG A 481 3.16 14.39 4.93
N LEU A 482 3.34 13.16 5.43
CA LEU A 482 2.34 12.47 6.23
C LEU A 482 2.02 13.21 7.53
N GLN A 483 3.03 13.76 8.20
CA GLN A 483 2.85 14.55 9.41
C GLN A 483 2.10 15.84 9.13
N VAL A 484 2.40 16.55 8.04
CA VAL A 484 1.66 17.75 7.61
C VAL A 484 0.22 17.41 7.22
N GLU A 485 -0.01 16.29 6.53
CA GLU A 485 -1.36 15.83 6.18
C GLU A 485 -2.21 15.53 7.43
N ARG A 486 -1.59 14.98 8.49
CA ARG A 486 -2.26 14.65 9.77
C ARG A 486 -2.52 15.86 10.66
N ASN A 487 -1.53 16.73 10.77
CA ASN A 487 -1.51 17.80 11.78
C ASN A 487 -1.69 19.20 11.19
N GLY A 488 -1.72 19.34 9.85
CA GLY A 488 -1.79 20.62 9.13
C GLY A 488 -0.45 21.36 9.08
N SER A 489 0.38 21.27 10.12
CA SER A 489 1.70 21.90 10.21
C SER A 489 2.62 21.13 11.16
N LEU A 490 3.92 21.43 11.07
CA LEU A 490 4.98 20.91 11.94
C LEU A 490 5.72 22.07 12.58
N ASP A 491 6.26 21.88 13.79
CA ASP A 491 7.05 22.90 14.50
C ASP A 491 8.57 22.68 14.42
N ILE A 492 9.02 21.83 13.48
CA ILE A 492 10.44 21.41 13.36
C ILE A 492 11.38 22.55 12.93
N LEU A 493 10.86 23.54 12.20
CA LEU A 493 11.61 24.72 11.76
C LEU A 493 11.17 25.99 12.50
N LYS A 494 10.53 25.87 13.67
CA LYS A 494 10.14 27.01 14.49
C LYS A 494 11.35 27.83 14.87
N GLY A 495 11.27 29.13 14.61
CA GLY A 495 12.37 30.08 14.83
C GLY A 495 13.44 30.08 13.73
N LYS A 496 13.28 29.27 12.65
CA LYS A 496 14.15 29.27 11.48
C LYS A 496 13.61 30.19 10.39
N VAL A 497 14.52 30.82 9.66
CA VAL A 497 14.22 31.76 8.57
C VAL A 497 14.83 31.26 7.27
N LEU A 498 14.02 31.13 6.23
CA LEU A 498 14.43 30.84 4.87
C LEU A 498 14.45 32.12 4.05
N CYS A 499 15.59 32.51 3.53
CA CYS A 499 15.68 33.59 2.55
C CYS A 499 15.48 33.04 1.15
N THR A 500 14.58 33.62 0.36
CA THR A 500 14.37 33.23 -1.05
C THR A 500 14.74 34.39 -1.98
N ALA A 501 15.70 34.16 -2.88
CA ALA A 501 16.18 35.12 -3.86
C ALA A 501 15.83 34.64 -5.28
N PHE A 502 14.74 35.15 -5.84
CA PHE A 502 14.27 34.78 -7.18
C PHE A 502 14.52 35.91 -8.17
N TYR A 503 15.54 35.74 -9.01
CA TYR A 503 15.90 36.67 -10.09
C TYR A 503 15.17 36.38 -11.42
N GLU A 504 14.38 35.31 -11.46
CA GLU A 504 13.45 35.00 -12.54
C GLU A 504 12.03 34.79 -11.98
N PRO A 505 11.00 35.25 -12.69
CA PRO A 505 9.62 34.99 -12.30
C PRO A 505 9.34 33.48 -12.14
N SER A 506 8.88 33.07 -10.98
CA SER A 506 8.62 31.66 -10.68
C SER A 506 7.51 31.51 -9.66
N THR A 507 6.27 31.34 -10.13
CA THR A 507 5.11 31.17 -9.25
C THR A 507 5.16 29.83 -8.52
N ARG A 508 5.36 28.73 -9.25
CA ARG A 508 5.30 27.38 -8.67
C ARG A 508 6.42 27.12 -7.68
N THR A 509 7.67 27.35 -8.09
CA THR A 509 8.83 27.04 -7.25
C THR A 509 8.88 27.95 -6.01
N SER A 510 8.65 29.24 -6.17
CA SER A 510 8.61 30.19 -5.06
C SER A 510 7.54 29.82 -4.04
N SER A 511 6.30 29.57 -4.50
CA SER A 511 5.19 29.17 -3.61
C SER A 511 5.43 27.84 -2.92
N SER A 512 6.14 26.88 -3.58
CA SER A 512 6.42 25.57 -2.97
C SER A 512 7.40 25.69 -1.80
N PHE A 513 8.46 26.47 -1.93
CA PHE A 513 9.40 26.74 -0.82
C PHE A 513 8.74 27.51 0.32
N ASP A 514 7.92 28.52 -0.02
CA ASP A 514 7.18 29.30 0.97
C ASP A 514 6.20 28.41 1.75
N ALA A 515 5.41 27.62 1.06
CA ALA A 515 4.46 26.69 1.67
C ALA A 515 5.15 25.62 2.52
N ALA A 516 6.24 25.02 2.03
CA ALA A 516 7.00 24.01 2.77
C ALA A 516 7.56 24.57 4.07
N MET A 517 8.19 25.75 4.02
CA MET A 517 8.77 26.39 5.19
C MET A 517 7.71 26.73 6.24
N LYS A 518 6.58 27.31 5.82
CA LYS A 518 5.46 27.67 6.71
C LYS A 518 4.79 26.44 7.32
N ARG A 519 4.62 25.37 6.54
CA ARG A 519 4.07 24.10 7.05
C ARG A 519 4.99 23.42 8.06
N CYS A 520 6.29 23.68 7.99
CA CYS A 520 7.26 23.22 8.97
C CYS A 520 7.45 24.17 10.16
N GLY A 521 6.65 25.24 10.28
CA GLY A 521 6.66 26.21 11.40
C GLY A 521 7.71 27.31 11.27
N GLY A 522 8.42 27.41 10.14
CA GLY A 522 9.42 28.44 9.88
C GLY A 522 8.86 29.69 9.22
N GLN A 523 9.74 30.67 9.00
CA GLN A 523 9.43 31.96 8.38
C GLN A 523 10.16 32.10 7.04
N VAL A 524 9.63 32.93 6.14
CA VAL A 524 10.24 33.21 4.83
C VAL A 524 10.47 34.71 4.66
N VAL A 525 11.69 35.06 4.25
CA VAL A 525 12.06 36.40 3.77
C VAL A 525 12.24 36.30 2.26
N GLN A 526 11.35 36.93 1.51
CA GLN A 526 11.34 36.86 0.04
C GLN A 526 11.97 38.12 -0.58
N ILE A 527 12.89 37.88 -1.52
CA ILE A 527 13.49 38.88 -2.37
C ILE A 527 13.24 38.53 -3.83
N THR A 528 12.72 39.51 -4.59
CA THR A 528 12.52 39.38 -6.04
C THR A 528 13.43 40.37 -6.78
N ALA A 529 13.71 40.09 -8.05
CA ALA A 529 14.56 40.96 -8.88
C ALA A 529 14.09 42.43 -8.85
N ASP A 530 12.78 42.65 -8.90
CA ASP A 530 12.17 43.99 -8.98
C ASP A 530 12.25 44.79 -7.67
N THR A 531 12.39 44.09 -6.54
CA THR A 531 12.43 44.72 -5.20
C THR A 531 13.82 44.74 -4.58
N SER A 532 14.82 44.14 -5.27
CA SER A 532 16.17 44.03 -4.75
C SER A 532 17.07 45.21 -5.12
N SER A 533 18.09 45.46 -4.32
CA SER A 533 19.14 46.47 -4.58
C SER A 533 19.99 46.13 -5.81
N VAL A 534 19.80 44.99 -6.44
CA VAL A 534 20.42 44.59 -7.72
C VAL A 534 20.14 45.63 -8.82
N VAL A 535 18.93 46.25 -8.78
CA VAL A 535 18.58 47.38 -9.68
C VAL A 535 19.53 48.57 -9.50
N LYS A 536 20.18 48.68 -8.33
CA LYS A 536 21.15 49.74 -7.99
C LYS A 536 22.60 49.33 -8.21
N GLY A 537 22.86 48.15 -8.78
CA GLY A 537 24.21 47.65 -9.07
C GLY A 537 24.84 46.81 -7.94
N GLU A 538 24.05 46.31 -6.96
CA GLU A 538 24.54 45.35 -5.96
C GLU A 538 24.93 44.04 -6.63
N THR A 539 26.10 43.47 -6.27
CA THR A 539 26.59 42.23 -6.83
C THR A 539 25.94 41.02 -6.17
N LEU A 540 25.86 39.87 -6.86
CA LEU A 540 25.35 38.63 -6.29
C LEU A 540 26.09 38.22 -4.99
N PRO A 541 27.45 38.29 -4.89
CA PRO A 541 28.16 38.04 -3.65
C PRO A 541 27.72 38.91 -2.47
N ASP A 542 27.45 40.17 -2.70
CA ASP A 542 27.05 41.11 -1.64
C ASP A 542 25.65 40.84 -1.16
N THR A 543 24.72 40.58 -2.08
CA THR A 543 23.36 40.13 -1.75
C THR A 543 23.38 38.84 -0.92
N ILE A 544 24.18 37.85 -1.32
CA ILE A 544 24.27 36.57 -0.60
C ILE A 544 24.84 36.75 0.81
N ARG A 545 25.90 37.57 1.00
CA ARG A 545 26.45 37.85 2.31
C ARG A 545 25.41 38.53 3.23
N THR A 546 24.66 39.47 2.68
CA THR A 546 23.59 40.16 3.39
C THR A 546 22.48 39.18 3.82
N LEU A 547 22.00 38.32 2.90
CA LEU A 547 20.96 37.34 3.18
C LEU A 547 21.42 36.27 4.18
N ALA A 548 22.69 35.92 4.16
CA ALA A 548 23.27 34.97 5.11
C ALA A 548 23.27 35.49 6.55
N CYS A 549 23.17 36.81 6.76
CA CYS A 549 23.01 37.40 8.09
C CYS A 549 21.55 37.34 8.61
N TYR A 550 20.56 37.16 7.71
CA TYR A 550 19.14 37.19 8.08
C TYR A 550 18.51 35.82 8.17
N GLY A 551 19.02 34.84 7.40
CA GLY A 551 18.42 33.51 7.28
C GLY A 551 19.32 32.37 7.72
N ASP A 552 18.69 31.25 8.00
CA ASP A 552 19.34 29.97 8.30
C ASP A 552 19.67 29.16 7.02
N ALA A 553 19.02 29.49 5.91
CA ALA A 553 19.29 28.95 4.58
C ALA A 553 18.83 29.93 3.50
N ILE A 554 19.41 29.84 2.30
CA ILE A 554 19.05 30.67 1.16
C ILE A 554 18.68 29.81 -0.03
N VAL A 555 17.49 30.04 -0.61
CA VAL A 555 17.05 29.47 -1.89
C VAL A 555 17.32 30.48 -2.97
N ILE A 556 18.05 30.09 -4.01
CA ILE A 556 18.37 30.97 -5.14
C ILE A 556 17.83 30.39 -6.46
N ARG A 557 17.18 31.26 -7.25
CA ARG A 557 16.88 31.04 -8.65
C ARG A 557 17.41 32.20 -9.49
N HIS A 558 18.26 31.89 -10.45
CA HIS A 558 18.98 32.92 -11.23
C HIS A 558 19.05 32.52 -12.71
N PRO A 559 18.96 33.48 -13.66
CA PRO A 559 19.03 33.18 -15.10
C PRO A 559 20.39 32.65 -15.58
N GLN A 560 21.47 32.94 -14.86
CA GLN A 560 22.82 32.55 -15.25
C GLN A 560 23.20 31.19 -14.69
N VAL A 561 23.70 30.29 -15.54
CA VAL A 561 24.23 28.99 -15.17
C VAL A 561 25.43 29.13 -14.22
N GLY A 562 25.47 28.32 -13.16
CA GLY A 562 26.55 28.33 -12.16
C GLY A 562 26.39 29.38 -11.06
N SER A 563 25.35 30.23 -11.12
CA SER A 563 25.11 31.27 -10.10
C SER A 563 24.89 30.71 -8.70
N ALA A 564 24.24 29.57 -8.57
CA ALA A 564 24.04 28.92 -7.27
C ALA A 564 25.38 28.41 -6.69
N GLN A 565 26.28 27.92 -7.52
CA GLN A 565 27.64 27.51 -7.10
C GLN A 565 28.50 28.73 -6.73
N GLU A 566 28.34 29.82 -7.46
CA GLU A 566 29.01 31.08 -7.13
C GLU A 566 28.49 31.62 -5.79
N ALA A 567 27.17 31.67 -5.59
CA ALA A 567 26.55 32.08 -4.34
C ALA A 567 27.04 31.26 -3.13
N ALA A 568 27.23 29.95 -3.30
CA ALA A 568 27.71 29.07 -2.25
C ALA A 568 29.11 29.44 -1.72
N LYS A 569 29.98 30.07 -2.54
CA LYS A 569 31.30 30.50 -2.12
C LYS A 569 31.28 31.65 -1.11
N TYR A 570 30.21 32.43 -1.10
CA TYR A 570 30.09 33.65 -0.30
C TYR A 570 29.07 33.54 0.84
N SER A 571 28.41 32.39 0.97
CA SER A 571 27.38 32.13 1.98
C SER A 571 27.93 31.40 3.20
N SER A 572 27.62 31.91 4.39
CA SER A 572 27.85 31.20 5.66
C SER A 572 26.75 30.20 6.02
N VAL A 573 25.63 30.19 5.27
CA VAL A 573 24.48 29.31 5.45
C VAL A 573 24.24 28.47 4.20
N PRO A 574 23.51 27.33 4.28
CA PRO A 574 23.22 26.50 3.11
C PRO A 574 22.56 27.27 1.96
N ILE A 575 23.07 27.07 0.74
CA ILE A 575 22.47 27.52 -0.51
C ILE A 575 21.72 26.35 -1.14
N ILE A 576 20.49 26.61 -1.59
CA ILE A 576 19.64 25.66 -2.30
C ILE A 576 19.37 26.19 -3.70
N ASN A 577 19.80 25.45 -4.72
CA ASN A 577 19.57 25.79 -6.12
C ASN A 577 18.12 25.50 -6.53
N ALA A 578 17.36 26.53 -6.83
CA ALA A 578 15.98 26.45 -7.34
C ALA A 578 15.86 26.75 -8.84
N GLY A 579 16.95 26.55 -9.58
CA GLY A 579 17.10 26.72 -11.01
C GLY A 579 18.13 27.81 -11.35
N ASP A 580 19.13 27.45 -12.16
CA ASP A 580 20.15 28.33 -12.67
C ASP A 580 20.14 28.33 -14.21
N GLY A 581 19.20 29.05 -14.79
CA GLY A 581 19.03 29.17 -16.23
C GLY A 581 18.78 27.81 -16.91
N THR A 582 19.69 27.42 -17.82
CA THR A 582 19.67 26.11 -18.49
C THR A 582 20.43 25.02 -17.72
N GLY A 583 20.92 25.32 -16.54
CA GLY A 583 21.65 24.41 -15.67
C GLY A 583 20.75 23.41 -14.93
N GLU A 584 20.88 23.33 -13.62
CA GLU A 584 20.19 22.32 -12.81
C GLU A 584 19.10 22.93 -11.88
N HIS A 585 18.15 22.08 -11.51
CA HIS A 585 17.15 22.39 -10.48
C HIS A 585 17.00 21.14 -9.59
N PRO A 586 17.91 20.93 -8.61
CA PRO A 586 17.97 19.70 -7.81
C PRO A 586 16.66 19.34 -7.12
N THR A 587 16.00 20.29 -6.49
CA THR A 587 14.75 20.02 -5.78
C THR A 587 13.60 19.62 -6.70
N GLN A 588 13.55 20.16 -7.94
CA GLN A 588 12.56 19.74 -8.93
C GLN A 588 12.86 18.33 -9.47
N ALA A 589 14.14 17.99 -9.65
CA ALA A 589 14.54 16.65 -10.04
C ALA A 589 14.17 15.63 -8.96
N CYS A 590 14.40 15.94 -7.68
CA CYS A 590 13.99 15.10 -6.55
C CYS A 590 12.47 14.89 -6.51
N VAL A 591 11.66 15.93 -6.71
CA VAL A 591 10.18 15.81 -6.78
C VAL A 591 9.74 14.91 -7.93
N LEU A 592 10.38 15.03 -9.12
CA LEU A 592 10.04 14.18 -10.27
C LEU A 592 10.43 12.70 -10.08
N LEU A 593 11.43 12.42 -9.25
CA LEU A 593 11.87 11.06 -8.93
C LEU A 593 11.05 10.44 -7.77
N CYS A 594 10.44 11.28 -6.93
CA CYS A 594 9.61 10.84 -5.80
C CYS A 594 8.14 10.58 -6.20
N CYS A 595 7.69 11.14 -7.34
CA CYS A 595 6.37 10.89 -7.93
C CYS A 595 6.39 9.70 -8.89
#